data_b31c35256a84f62c53df8141d18a5b36
#
_entry.id   b31c35256a84f62c53df8141d18a5b36
#
_cell.length_a   1.000
_cell.length_b   1.000
_cell.length_c   1.000
_cell.angle_alpha   90.00
_cell.angle_beta   90.00
_cell.angle_gamma   90.00
#
_symmetry.space_group_name_H-M   'P 1'
#
loop_
_entity.id
_entity.type
_entity.pdbx_description
1 polymer ?
#
loop_
_entity_poly.entity_id
_entity_poly.type
_entity_poly.pdbx_seq_one_letter_code
_entity_poly.pdbx_strand_id
1 'polypeptide(L)'
;MKGPKPATFGYSGTPLIDKLGIKPGARLQFVSEPKQFAGLLGKLPDQSRIATRGTLDFAILFVKSQAELRKRFASLRDRLESNGMLWVSWPKKSSGITTDLTEGVVRTFGLESGLVDVKVCAIDETWSGLKFVRRLKDR
;
A
#
# COMPACT_ATOMS: atom_id res chain seq x y z
N MET A 1 -1.89 -4.06 32.41
CA MET A 1 -1.43 -2.96 31.59
C MET A 1 -1.25 -3.40 30.17
N LYS A 2 -1.61 -2.57 29.24
CA LYS A 2 -1.38 -2.87 27.85
C LYS A 2 0.10 -2.82 27.55
N GLY A 3 0.62 -3.79 26.81
CA GLY A 3 1.93 -3.69 26.23
C GLY A 3 2.00 -2.55 25.22
N PRO A 4 3.16 -2.33 24.60
CA PRO A 4 3.29 -1.32 23.57
C PRO A 4 2.24 -1.58 22.48
N LYS A 5 1.52 -0.55 22.12
CA LYS A 5 0.59 -0.67 21.01
C LYS A 5 1.36 -0.85 19.73
N PRO A 6 0.84 -1.61 18.75
CA PRO A 6 1.38 -1.57 17.41
C PRO A 6 1.45 -0.12 16.97
N ALA A 7 2.43 0.20 16.16
CA ALA A 7 2.56 1.55 15.67
C ALA A 7 1.29 1.92 14.92
N THR A 8 0.62 2.97 15.40
CA THR A 8 -0.53 3.54 14.74
C THR A 8 -0.24 5.00 14.48
N PHE A 9 -0.59 5.46 13.29
CA PHE A 9 -0.42 6.86 12.92
C PHE A 9 -1.76 7.40 12.48
N GLY A 10 -1.97 8.69 12.71
CA GLY A 10 -3.25 9.30 12.56
C GLY A 10 -4.03 9.15 13.86
N TYR A 11 -5.32 9.28 13.81
CA TYR A 11 -6.13 9.50 15.00
C TYR A 11 -7.09 8.38 15.33
N SER A 12 -7.11 7.35 14.50
CA SER A 12 -8.12 6.31 14.62
C SER A 12 -7.80 5.28 15.69
N GLY A 13 -6.53 5.13 16.06
CA GLY A 13 -6.09 4.04 16.92
C GLY A 13 -6.17 2.67 16.26
N THR A 14 -6.59 2.58 15.01
CA THR A 14 -6.67 1.33 14.26
C THR A 14 -5.27 0.85 13.90
N PRO A 15 -4.94 -0.41 14.17
CA PRO A 15 -3.65 -0.95 13.74
C PRO A 15 -3.44 -0.82 12.23
N LEU A 16 -2.21 -0.58 11.83
CA LEU A 16 -1.89 -0.38 10.42
C LEU A 16 -2.35 -1.54 9.53
N ILE A 17 -2.16 -2.76 10.01
CA ILE A 17 -2.55 -3.95 9.25
C ILE A 17 -4.03 -3.94 8.89
N ASP A 18 -4.88 -3.45 9.80
CA ASP A 18 -6.32 -3.35 9.56
C ASP A 18 -6.65 -2.17 8.64
N LYS A 19 -5.93 -1.06 8.80
CA LYS A 19 -6.11 0.11 7.93
C LYS A 19 -5.78 -0.22 6.49
N LEU A 20 -4.74 -1.02 6.28
CA LEU A 20 -4.32 -1.44 4.93
C LEU A 20 -5.23 -2.52 4.36
N GLY A 21 -5.93 -3.27 5.20
CA GLY A 21 -6.87 -4.29 4.74
C GLY A 21 -6.26 -5.65 4.46
N ILE A 22 -5.17 -5.98 5.13
CA ILE A 22 -4.56 -7.31 4.99
C ILE A 22 -5.42 -8.32 5.74
N LYS A 23 -5.90 -9.34 5.04
CA LYS A 23 -6.81 -10.36 5.58
C LYS A 23 -6.13 -11.71 5.73
N PRO A 24 -6.66 -12.61 6.58
CA PRO A 24 -6.17 -13.98 6.64
C PRO A 24 -6.18 -14.62 5.26
N GLY A 25 -5.15 -15.43 5.00
CA GLY A 25 -5.02 -16.15 3.74
C GLY A 25 -4.57 -15.31 2.55
N ALA A 26 -4.34 -14.01 2.73
CA ALA A 26 -3.98 -13.12 1.63
C ALA A 26 -2.61 -13.44 1.04
N ARG A 27 -2.52 -13.36 -0.27
CA ARG A 27 -1.26 -13.42 -1.01
C ARG A 27 -0.73 -12.00 -1.13
N LEU A 28 0.45 -11.76 -0.58
CA LEU A 28 0.99 -10.43 -0.34
C LEU A 28 2.26 -10.19 -1.14
N GLN A 29 2.45 -8.96 -1.60
CA GLN A 29 3.72 -8.51 -2.16
C GLN A 29 4.02 -7.11 -1.64
N PHE A 30 5.18 -6.94 -1.04
CA PHE A 30 5.69 -5.63 -0.60
C PHE A 30 6.87 -5.27 -1.49
N VAL A 31 6.86 -4.10 -2.09
CA VAL A 31 7.90 -3.67 -3.02
C VAL A 31 8.56 -2.41 -2.48
N SER A 32 9.87 -2.48 -2.31
CA SER A 32 10.72 -1.37 -1.83
C SER A 32 10.31 -0.83 -0.46
N GLU A 33 9.77 -1.70 0.38
CA GLU A 33 9.33 -1.29 1.72
C GLU A 33 10.50 -0.81 2.58
N PRO A 34 10.28 0.24 3.38
CA PRO A 34 11.31 0.69 4.32
C PRO A 34 11.48 -0.34 5.43
N LYS A 35 12.65 -0.32 6.07
CA LYS A 35 13.02 -1.31 7.10
C LYS A 35 12.00 -1.42 8.23
N GLN A 36 11.41 -0.30 8.63
CA GLN A 36 10.47 -0.27 9.74
C GLN A 36 9.10 -0.83 9.40
N PHE A 37 8.81 -1.08 8.12
CA PHE A 37 7.46 -1.45 7.71
C PHE A 37 6.99 -2.77 8.34
N ALA A 38 7.83 -3.79 8.37
CA ALA A 38 7.47 -5.06 8.98
C ALA A 38 7.11 -4.92 10.46
N GLY A 39 7.87 -4.10 11.18
CA GLY A 39 7.58 -3.82 12.58
C GLY A 39 6.28 -3.05 12.78
N LEU A 40 5.97 -2.14 11.85
CA LEU A 40 4.71 -1.39 11.89
C LEU A 40 3.50 -2.29 11.66
N LEU A 41 3.63 -3.29 10.81
CA LEU A 41 2.55 -4.24 10.55
C LEU A 41 2.32 -5.19 11.72
N GLY A 42 3.41 -5.57 12.40
CA GLY A 42 3.33 -6.60 13.42
C GLY A 42 3.10 -7.97 12.81
N LYS A 43 2.40 -8.83 13.53
CA LYS A 43 2.13 -10.18 13.07
C LYS A 43 1.14 -10.16 11.92
N LEU A 44 1.50 -10.85 10.83
CA LEU A 44 0.60 -10.99 9.68
C LEU A 44 -0.58 -11.91 10.04
N PRO A 45 -1.75 -11.70 9.43
CA PRO A 45 -2.90 -12.57 9.65
C PRO A 45 -2.60 -14.03 9.30
N ASP A 46 -3.35 -14.93 9.92
CA ASP A 46 -3.17 -16.36 9.72
C ASP A 46 -3.21 -16.73 8.24
N GLN A 47 -2.30 -17.60 7.84
CA GLN A 47 -2.22 -18.13 6.47
C GLN A 47 -1.95 -17.10 5.38
N SER A 48 -1.74 -15.83 5.74
CA SER A 48 -1.27 -14.86 4.76
C SER A 48 0.19 -15.16 4.46
N ARG A 49 0.61 -14.86 3.24
CA ARG A 49 1.98 -15.18 2.81
C ARG A 49 2.46 -14.25 1.72
N ILE A 50 3.76 -14.06 1.67
CA ILE A 50 4.39 -13.33 0.57
C ILE A 50 4.34 -14.22 -0.67
N ALA A 51 3.85 -13.67 -1.78
CA ALA A 51 3.76 -14.36 -3.06
C ALA A 51 4.54 -13.58 -4.11
N THR A 52 5.68 -14.11 -4.51
CA THR A 52 6.53 -13.46 -5.53
C THR A 52 6.05 -13.73 -6.95
N ARG A 53 5.13 -14.67 -7.11
CA ARG A 53 4.52 -15.04 -8.40
C ARG A 53 3.02 -15.21 -8.25
N GLY A 54 2.33 -15.14 -9.37
CA GLY A 54 0.90 -15.43 -9.41
C GLY A 54 0.06 -14.26 -8.94
N THR A 55 -1.20 -14.55 -8.71
CA THR A 55 -2.19 -13.53 -8.31
C THR A 55 -1.95 -13.00 -6.92
N LEU A 56 -2.29 -11.74 -6.73
CA LEU A 56 -2.13 -11.05 -5.45
C LEU A 56 -3.47 -10.55 -4.94
N ASP A 57 -3.68 -10.72 -3.65
CA ASP A 57 -4.81 -10.12 -2.94
C ASP A 57 -4.45 -8.74 -2.41
N PHE A 58 -3.17 -8.53 -2.11
CA PHE A 58 -2.67 -7.28 -1.55
C PHE A 58 -1.26 -7.01 -2.06
N ALA A 59 -1.04 -5.81 -2.53
CA ALA A 59 0.30 -5.34 -2.85
C ALA A 59 0.48 -3.93 -2.30
N ILE A 60 1.68 -3.61 -1.86
CA ILE A 60 2.05 -2.25 -1.52
C ILE A 60 3.39 -1.92 -2.16
N LEU A 61 3.40 -0.78 -2.86
CA LEU A 61 4.55 -0.29 -3.61
C LEU A 61 5.01 1.03 -2.99
N PHE A 62 6.23 1.04 -2.48
CA PHE A 62 6.82 2.26 -1.94
C PHE A 62 7.69 2.90 -3.02
N VAL A 63 7.41 4.15 -3.33
CA VAL A 63 8.11 4.88 -4.41
C VAL A 63 8.44 6.29 -3.96
N LYS A 64 9.53 6.83 -4.48
CA LYS A 64 9.96 8.20 -4.20
C LYS A 64 9.90 9.10 -5.43
N SER A 65 9.61 8.52 -6.60
CA SER A 65 9.58 9.28 -7.84
C SER A 65 8.52 8.75 -8.79
N GLN A 66 8.10 9.62 -9.71
CA GLN A 66 7.19 9.24 -10.79
C GLN A 66 7.82 8.16 -11.68
N ALA A 67 9.13 8.23 -11.88
CA ALA A 67 9.85 7.25 -12.69
C ALA A 67 9.74 5.84 -12.07
N GLU A 68 9.94 5.72 -10.76
CA GLU A 68 9.78 4.44 -10.07
C GLU A 68 8.33 3.94 -10.17
N LEU A 69 7.36 4.84 -10.00
CA LEU A 69 5.95 4.49 -10.09
C LEU A 69 5.62 3.92 -11.47
N ARG A 70 6.05 4.60 -12.53
CA ARG A 70 5.84 4.11 -13.89
C ARG A 70 6.50 2.76 -14.14
N LYS A 71 7.68 2.55 -13.57
CA LYS A 71 8.44 1.33 -13.80
C LYS A 71 7.80 0.11 -13.14
N ARG A 72 7.18 0.27 -11.96
CA ARG A 72 6.80 -0.88 -11.14
C ARG A 72 5.29 -1.13 -11.05
N PHE A 73 4.47 -0.14 -11.36
CA PHE A 73 3.03 -0.22 -11.11
C PHE A 73 2.34 -1.31 -11.93
N ALA A 74 2.60 -1.34 -13.24
CA ALA A 74 1.85 -2.22 -14.14
C ALA A 74 2.00 -3.70 -13.82
N SER A 75 3.18 -4.14 -13.44
CA SER A 75 3.40 -5.55 -13.13
C SER A 75 2.63 -5.99 -11.89
N LEU A 76 2.48 -5.12 -10.90
CA LEU A 76 1.67 -5.41 -9.72
C LEU A 76 0.19 -5.36 -10.05
N ARG A 77 -0.24 -4.32 -10.78
CA ARG A 77 -1.63 -4.19 -11.23
C ARG A 77 -2.11 -5.46 -11.94
N ASP A 78 -1.29 -5.96 -12.85
CA ASP A 78 -1.67 -7.10 -13.68
C ASP A 78 -1.80 -8.40 -12.89
N ARG A 79 -1.20 -8.46 -11.73
CA ARG A 79 -1.27 -9.63 -10.84
C ARG A 79 -2.43 -9.58 -9.86
N LEU A 80 -3.15 -8.45 -9.76
CA LEU A 80 -4.23 -8.32 -8.79
C LEU A 80 -5.39 -9.27 -9.09
N GLU A 81 -5.84 -9.95 -8.05
CA GLU A 81 -7.12 -10.67 -8.08
C GLU A 81 -8.26 -9.67 -8.30
N SER A 82 -9.43 -10.14 -8.71
CA SER A 82 -10.60 -9.28 -8.95
C SER A 82 -10.88 -8.35 -7.77
N ASN A 83 -10.75 -8.87 -6.55
CA ASN A 83 -10.96 -8.11 -5.32
C ASN A 83 -9.65 -7.70 -4.66
N GLY A 84 -8.55 -7.78 -5.38
CA GLY A 84 -7.25 -7.39 -4.86
C GLY A 84 -7.10 -5.89 -4.72
N MET A 85 -6.11 -5.50 -3.93
CA MET A 85 -5.82 -4.09 -3.71
C MET A 85 -4.34 -3.80 -3.93
N LEU A 86 -4.07 -2.63 -4.48
CA LEU A 86 -2.72 -2.14 -4.67
C LEU A 86 -2.59 -0.79 -3.99
N TRP A 87 -1.77 -0.76 -2.97
CA TRP A 87 -1.41 0.50 -2.31
C TRP A 87 -0.18 1.08 -2.96
N VAL A 88 -0.21 2.38 -3.22
CA VAL A 88 0.98 3.14 -3.59
C VAL A 88 1.31 4.05 -2.43
N SER A 89 2.54 3.98 -1.96
CA SER A 89 3.02 4.77 -0.83
C SER A 89 4.15 5.68 -1.29
N TRP A 90 4.08 6.94 -0.89
CA TRP A 90 5.07 7.97 -1.25
C TRP A 90 5.41 8.81 -0.03
N PRO A 91 6.59 9.51 -0.04
CA PRO A 91 6.98 10.34 1.09
C PRO A 91 6.07 11.56 1.25
N LYS A 92 5.66 11.85 2.47
CA LYS A 92 4.97 13.10 2.81
C LYS A 92 5.91 14.27 2.61
N LYS A 93 5.36 15.43 2.28
CA LYS A 93 6.15 16.66 2.21
C LYS A 93 6.88 16.95 3.52
N SER A 94 6.21 16.72 4.64
CA SER A 94 6.79 16.96 5.97
C SER A 94 7.98 16.07 6.30
N SER A 95 8.17 14.98 5.54
CA SER A 95 9.29 14.05 5.80
C SER A 95 10.65 14.62 5.42
N GLY A 96 10.69 15.65 4.56
CA GLY A 96 11.93 16.17 4.04
C GLY A 96 12.58 15.33 2.95
N ILE A 97 12.00 14.19 2.59
CA ILE A 97 12.52 13.35 1.51
C ILE A 97 12.15 13.99 0.18
N THR A 98 13.14 14.14 -0.71
CA THR A 98 12.90 14.68 -2.05
C THR A 98 12.05 13.74 -2.86
N THR A 99 10.95 14.24 -3.42
CA THR A 99 10.04 13.47 -4.24
C THR A 99 9.27 14.39 -5.20
N ASP A 100 8.96 13.89 -6.37
CA ASP A 100 8.07 14.55 -7.33
C ASP A 100 6.65 13.96 -7.28
N LEU A 101 6.33 13.23 -6.21
CA LEU A 101 5.02 12.62 -6.01
C LEU A 101 4.18 13.44 -5.02
N THR A 102 2.90 13.51 -5.33
CA THR A 102 1.87 14.05 -4.44
C THR A 102 0.68 13.11 -4.54
N GLU A 103 -0.29 13.26 -3.64
CA GLU A 103 -1.52 12.48 -3.71
C GLU A 103 -2.21 12.62 -5.07
N GLY A 104 -2.28 13.85 -5.60
CA GLY A 104 -2.90 14.10 -6.91
C GLY A 104 -2.18 13.41 -8.05
N VAL A 105 -0.85 13.45 -8.05
CA VAL A 105 -0.04 12.78 -9.07
C VAL A 105 -0.26 11.26 -9.02
N VAL A 106 -0.23 10.69 -7.83
CA VAL A 106 -0.42 9.24 -7.65
C VAL A 106 -1.83 8.84 -8.09
N ARG A 107 -2.84 9.59 -7.68
CA ARG A 107 -4.24 9.32 -8.06
C ARG A 107 -4.43 9.34 -9.56
N THR A 108 -3.95 10.38 -10.22
CA THR A 108 -4.05 10.52 -11.67
C THR A 108 -3.39 9.34 -12.37
N PHE A 109 -2.20 8.97 -11.93
CA PHE A 109 -1.49 7.82 -12.50
C PHE A 109 -2.30 6.53 -12.39
N GLY A 110 -2.84 6.24 -11.21
CA GLY A 110 -3.63 5.02 -11.00
C GLY A 110 -4.90 4.99 -11.83
N LEU A 111 -5.60 6.13 -11.92
CA LEU A 111 -6.80 6.24 -12.74
C LEU A 111 -6.49 6.03 -14.22
N GLU A 112 -5.42 6.63 -14.72
CA GLU A 112 -4.99 6.46 -16.11
C GLU A 112 -4.52 5.03 -16.39
N SER A 113 -4.09 4.33 -15.36
CA SER A 113 -3.65 2.93 -15.44
C SER A 113 -4.79 1.93 -15.31
N GLY A 114 -6.04 2.40 -15.20
CA GLY A 114 -7.21 1.53 -15.21
C GLY A 114 -7.73 1.09 -13.85
N LEU A 115 -7.17 1.63 -12.77
CA LEU A 115 -7.65 1.35 -11.42
C LEU A 115 -8.43 2.55 -10.87
N VAL A 116 -9.08 2.37 -9.73
CA VAL A 116 -9.75 3.46 -9.02
C VAL A 116 -9.23 3.54 -7.60
N ASP A 117 -9.09 4.76 -7.10
CA ASP A 117 -8.68 5.00 -5.73
C ASP A 117 -9.88 4.94 -4.79
N VAL A 118 -9.68 4.37 -3.62
CA VAL A 118 -10.77 4.17 -2.65
C VAL A 118 -10.47 4.64 -1.24
N LYS A 119 -9.20 4.84 -0.89
CA LYS A 119 -8.86 5.22 0.48
C LYS A 119 -7.46 5.83 0.55
N VAL A 120 -7.31 6.85 1.36
CA VAL A 120 -6.01 7.45 1.71
C VAL A 120 -5.75 7.17 3.17
N CYS A 121 -4.53 6.84 3.53
CA CYS A 121 -4.13 6.79 4.93
C CYS A 121 -2.65 7.12 5.10
N ALA A 122 -2.27 7.50 6.32
CA ALA A 122 -0.88 7.60 6.70
C ALA A 122 -0.36 6.20 7.00
N ILE A 123 0.77 5.83 6.42
CA ILE A 123 1.45 4.58 6.76
C ILE A 123 2.23 4.80 8.06
N ASP A 124 3.02 5.86 8.11
CA ASP A 124 3.75 6.28 9.30
C ASP A 124 4.02 7.79 9.20
N GLU A 125 4.95 8.28 10.00
CA GLU A 125 5.32 9.70 9.99
C GLU A 125 5.86 10.17 8.64
N THR A 126 6.50 9.26 7.90
CA THR A 126 7.18 9.57 6.65
C THR A 126 6.32 9.31 5.43
N TRP A 127 5.52 8.24 5.45
CA TRP A 127 4.87 7.71 4.25
C TRP A 127 3.37 7.88 4.29
N SER A 128 2.81 8.34 3.16
CA SER A 128 1.37 8.32 2.88
C SER A 128 1.06 7.15 1.98
N GLY A 129 -0.21 6.71 1.96
CA GLY A 129 -0.65 5.64 1.09
C GLY A 129 -1.98 5.94 0.43
N LEU A 130 -2.13 5.51 -0.82
CA LEU A 130 -3.38 5.58 -1.57
C LEU A 130 -3.70 4.19 -2.08
N LYS A 131 -4.91 3.70 -1.74
CA LYS A 131 -5.36 2.36 -2.10
C LYS A 131 -6.10 2.40 -3.42
N PHE A 132 -5.68 1.51 -4.33
CA PHE A 132 -6.34 1.30 -5.61
C PHE A 132 -6.97 -0.08 -5.67
N VAL A 133 -8.08 -0.18 -6.39
CA VAL A 133 -8.76 -1.45 -6.68
C VAL A 133 -9.21 -1.43 -8.13
N ARG A 134 -9.57 -2.60 -8.65
CA ARG A 134 -10.12 -2.69 -9.99
C ARG A 134 -11.50 -2.04 -10.04
N ARG A 135 -11.82 -1.44 -11.16
CA ARG A 135 -13.16 -0.91 -11.41
C ARG A 135 -14.16 -2.05 -11.33
N LEU A 136 -15.38 -1.76 -10.88
CA LEU A 136 -16.44 -2.77 -10.76
C LEU A 136 -16.64 -3.54 -12.07
N LYS A 137 -16.62 -2.84 -13.20
CA LYS A 137 -16.79 -3.47 -14.52
C LYS A 137 -15.65 -4.43 -14.90
N ASP A 138 -14.50 -4.31 -14.24
CA ASP A 138 -13.31 -5.10 -14.56
C ASP A 138 -13.08 -6.23 -13.56
N ARG A 139 -13.99 -6.42 -12.63
CA ARG A 139 -13.88 -7.47 -11.60
C ARG A 139 -14.47 -8.79 -12.05
#